data_11583c5460dc5bf50f72fdf3ec2b2465
#
_entry.id   11583c5460dc5bf50f72fdf3ec2b2465
#
_cell.length_a   1.000
_cell.length_b   1.000
_cell.length_c   1.000
_cell.angle_alpha   90.00
_cell.angle_beta   90.00
_cell.angle_gamma   90.00
#
_symmetry.space_group_name_H-M   'P 1'
#
loop_
_entity.id
_entity.type
_entity.pdbx_description
1 polymer ?
#
loop_
_entity_poly.entity_id
_entity_poly.type
_entity_poly.pdbx_seq_one_letter_code
_entity_poly.pdbx_strand_id
1 'polypeptide(L)'
;MTSKLKTDVLETVSGSGTIALTNQLSGMTTASLPALGSAQMPSGSVIQVLTNKGSAGLSLTSGTFITTGMSLAITPSSTSNKILAMFLCQSVTTLAANTSINVHLRRSGTDVSKVNYYTAQQGGNQTVPVGTMHTLDSPAATTAITYEVFVQRGGVAGTVQINGPLELTLMEIKG
;
A
#
# COMPACT_ATOMS: atom_id res chain seq x y z
N MET A 1 52.35 -11.29 20.44
CA MET A 1 51.38 -11.94 21.37
C MET A 1 50.00 -11.37 21.11
N THR A 2 49.01 -12.19 20.86
CA THR A 2 47.61 -11.77 20.73
C THR A 2 46.96 -11.84 22.11
N SER A 3 46.56 -10.72 22.63
CA SER A 3 45.79 -10.65 23.91
C SER A 3 44.35 -11.06 23.65
N LYS A 4 43.81 -11.96 24.45
CA LYS A 4 42.40 -12.38 24.40
C LYS A 4 41.74 -12.09 25.74
N LEU A 5 40.63 -11.36 25.74
CA LEU A 5 39.71 -11.24 26.85
C LEU A 5 38.61 -12.30 26.69
N LYS A 6 38.48 -13.19 27.70
CA LYS A 6 37.35 -14.13 27.77
C LYS A 6 36.44 -13.67 28.88
N THR A 7 35.22 -13.30 28.56
CA THR A 7 34.21 -12.89 29.55
C THR A 7 32.83 -13.24 28.99
N ASP A 8 31.95 -13.67 29.88
CA ASP A 8 30.55 -13.97 29.52
C ASP A 8 29.70 -12.70 29.51
N VAL A 9 30.10 -11.68 30.26
CA VAL A 9 29.41 -10.38 30.34
C VAL A 9 30.44 -9.27 30.32
N LEU A 10 30.18 -8.21 29.53
CA LEU A 10 30.93 -6.98 29.53
C LEU A 10 29.97 -5.83 29.86
N GLU A 11 30.15 -5.24 31.05
CA GLU A 11 29.29 -4.18 31.55
C GLU A 11 30.08 -2.89 31.86
N THR A 12 29.42 -1.75 31.84
CA THR A 12 30.01 -0.51 32.41
C THR A 12 29.99 -0.57 33.92
N VAL A 13 30.98 0.03 34.57
CA VAL A 13 31.13 0.05 36.04
C VAL A 13 29.90 0.62 36.77
N SER A 14 29.15 1.49 36.13
CA SER A 14 27.94 2.11 36.69
C SER A 14 26.63 1.39 36.31
N GLY A 15 26.71 0.32 35.54
CA GLY A 15 25.52 -0.32 34.97
C GLY A 15 24.76 0.55 33.95
N SER A 16 25.19 1.77 33.73
CA SER A 16 24.67 2.71 32.74
C SER A 16 25.81 3.26 31.91
N GLY A 17 25.61 3.39 30.63
CA GLY A 17 26.62 3.92 29.69
C GLY A 17 26.76 3.04 28.44
N THR A 18 27.63 3.46 27.54
CA THR A 18 27.86 2.78 26.27
C THR A 18 29.26 2.18 26.26
N ILE A 19 29.37 0.88 25.96
CA ILE A 19 30.64 0.24 25.64
C ILE A 19 30.83 0.38 24.13
N ALA A 20 31.77 1.24 23.72
CA ALA A 20 32.11 1.40 22.31
C ALA A 20 33.04 0.28 21.86
N LEU A 21 32.59 -0.56 20.94
CA LEU A 21 33.39 -1.58 20.28
C LEU A 21 33.79 -1.05 18.89
N THR A 22 34.91 -0.33 18.82
CA THR A 22 35.43 0.20 17.57
C THR A 22 36.16 -0.91 16.79
N ASN A 23 35.75 -1.19 15.56
CA ASN A 23 36.31 -2.21 14.66
C ASN A 23 36.22 -3.66 15.17
N GLN A 24 35.29 -4.00 16.04
CA GLN A 24 35.25 -5.29 16.74
C GLN A 24 34.22 -6.29 16.19
N LEU A 25 33.49 -5.95 15.15
CA LEU A 25 32.45 -6.82 14.58
C LEU A 25 32.97 -7.77 13.48
N SER A 26 34.29 -7.99 13.46
CA SER A 26 34.90 -8.95 12.55
C SER A 26 34.47 -10.38 12.93
N GLY A 27 33.77 -11.06 12.04
CA GLY A 27 33.22 -12.39 12.24
C GLY A 27 31.77 -12.46 12.71
N MET A 28 31.10 -11.33 12.96
CA MET A 28 29.65 -11.33 13.10
C MET A 28 28.99 -11.57 11.73
N THR A 29 28.18 -12.59 11.64
CA THR A 29 27.32 -12.86 10.50
C THR A 29 25.94 -12.23 10.72
N THR A 30 25.17 -12.03 9.65
CA THR A 30 23.78 -11.56 9.77
C THR A 30 22.93 -12.47 10.68
N ALA A 31 23.29 -13.77 10.78
CA ALA A 31 22.65 -14.72 11.69
C ALA A 31 22.99 -14.47 13.17
N SER A 32 24.09 -13.77 13.47
CA SER A 32 24.52 -13.43 14.83
C SER A 32 23.87 -12.15 15.37
N LEU A 33 23.22 -11.37 14.50
CA LEU A 33 22.53 -10.15 14.89
C LEU A 33 21.06 -10.48 15.17
N PRO A 34 20.48 -10.00 16.30
CA PRO A 34 19.05 -10.10 16.49
C PRO A 34 18.30 -9.46 15.31
N ALA A 35 17.25 -10.11 14.85
CA ALA A 35 16.37 -9.47 13.86
C ALA A 35 15.82 -8.17 14.45
N LEU A 36 15.95 -7.08 13.69
CA LEU A 36 15.35 -5.81 14.08
C LEU A 36 13.82 -5.94 14.02
N GLY A 37 13.18 -5.78 15.15
CA GLY A 37 11.73 -5.66 15.20
C GLY A 37 11.26 -4.33 14.63
N SER A 38 9.97 -4.21 14.33
CA SER A 38 9.38 -2.97 13.81
C SER A 38 9.62 -1.76 14.71
N ALA A 39 9.79 -1.98 16.02
CA ALA A 39 10.09 -0.91 16.98
C ALA A 39 11.48 -0.26 16.77
N GLN A 40 12.46 -1.04 16.31
CA GLN A 40 13.83 -0.55 16.07
C GLN A 40 14.03 0.05 14.67
N MET A 41 13.07 -0.10 13.77
CA MET A 41 13.15 0.48 12.44
C MET A 41 13.04 2.02 12.51
N PRO A 42 13.78 2.77 11.69
CA PRO A 42 13.61 4.24 11.62
C PRO A 42 12.21 4.62 11.11
N SER A 43 11.75 5.83 11.47
CA SER A 43 10.56 6.42 10.85
C SER A 43 10.71 6.50 9.33
N GLY A 44 9.63 6.22 8.60
CA GLY A 44 9.64 6.10 7.13
C GLY A 44 10.00 4.73 6.59
N SER A 45 10.43 3.78 7.44
CA SER A 45 10.70 2.40 7.01
C SER A 45 9.42 1.68 6.61
N VAL A 46 9.52 0.83 5.58
CA VAL A 46 8.45 -0.11 5.23
C VAL A 46 8.47 -1.28 6.20
N ILE A 47 7.37 -1.48 6.91
CA ILE A 47 7.22 -2.53 7.93
C ILE A 47 6.65 -3.82 7.33
N GLN A 48 5.63 -3.70 6.48
CA GLN A 48 5.03 -4.83 5.77
C GLN A 48 4.48 -4.39 4.42
N VAL A 49 4.42 -5.32 3.49
CA VAL A 49 3.84 -5.12 2.16
C VAL A 49 2.88 -6.27 1.88
N LEU A 50 1.68 -5.94 1.47
CA LEU A 50 0.65 -6.88 1.07
C LEU A 50 0.16 -6.52 -0.32
N THR A 51 -0.15 -7.54 -1.13
CA THR A 51 -0.66 -7.33 -2.49
C THR A 51 -1.80 -8.31 -2.79
N ASN A 52 -2.85 -7.82 -3.42
CA ASN A 52 -3.90 -8.62 -4.02
C ASN A 52 -3.97 -8.32 -5.52
N LYS A 53 -4.00 -9.38 -6.33
CA LYS A 53 -4.12 -9.30 -7.79
C LYS A 53 -5.41 -9.93 -8.25
N GLY A 54 -6.09 -9.24 -9.13
CA GLY A 54 -7.35 -9.71 -9.71
C GLY A 54 -7.38 -9.50 -11.22
N SER A 55 -8.30 -10.18 -11.86
CA SER A 55 -8.63 -9.95 -13.27
C SER A 55 -9.79 -8.98 -13.38
N ALA A 56 -9.67 -7.99 -14.27
CA ALA A 56 -10.79 -7.15 -14.64
C ALA A 56 -11.67 -7.81 -15.70
N GLY A 57 -12.86 -7.33 -15.80
CA GLY A 57 -13.91 -7.78 -16.72
C GLY A 57 -15.22 -7.12 -16.31
N LEU A 58 -15.13 -5.98 -15.61
CA LEU A 58 -16.31 -5.26 -15.12
C LEU A 58 -16.88 -4.38 -16.23
N SER A 59 -18.19 -4.46 -16.40
CA SER A 59 -18.95 -3.60 -17.30
C SER A 59 -19.91 -2.75 -16.48
N LEU A 60 -19.73 -1.43 -16.54
CA LEU A 60 -20.48 -0.44 -15.77
C LEU A 60 -21.51 0.23 -16.67
N THR A 61 -22.78 -0.03 -16.43
CA THR A 61 -23.90 0.61 -17.14
C THR A 61 -24.67 1.60 -16.26
N SER A 62 -24.47 1.53 -14.96
CA SER A 62 -25.16 2.34 -13.95
C SER A 62 -24.25 3.40 -13.33
N GLY A 63 -24.85 4.53 -12.93
CA GLY A 63 -24.21 5.55 -12.10
C GLY A 63 -24.13 5.21 -10.61
N THR A 64 -24.36 3.95 -10.23
CA THR A 64 -24.20 3.49 -8.84
C THR A 64 -22.79 2.93 -8.62
N PHE A 65 -22.19 3.19 -7.47
CA PHE A 65 -20.94 2.56 -7.09
C PHE A 65 -21.10 1.05 -6.94
N ILE A 66 -20.20 0.31 -7.58
CA ILE A 66 -20.07 -1.13 -7.40
C ILE A 66 -18.64 -1.47 -6.99
N THR A 67 -18.47 -2.57 -6.27
CA THR A 67 -17.13 -3.07 -5.93
C THR A 67 -16.45 -3.66 -7.16
N THR A 68 -15.14 -3.45 -7.26
CA THR A 68 -14.30 -4.15 -8.25
C THR A 68 -13.98 -5.59 -7.83
N GLY A 69 -14.32 -5.98 -6.60
CA GLY A 69 -13.84 -7.21 -5.97
C GLY A 69 -12.40 -7.10 -5.42
N MET A 70 -11.72 -5.98 -5.66
CA MET A 70 -10.39 -5.73 -5.10
C MET A 70 -10.53 -5.26 -3.66
N SER A 71 -10.11 -6.12 -2.74
CA SER A 71 -10.15 -5.89 -1.30
C SER A 71 -8.90 -6.46 -0.67
N LEU A 72 -8.32 -5.76 0.30
CA LEU A 72 -7.12 -6.20 1.02
C LEU A 72 -7.15 -5.67 2.45
N ALA A 73 -6.95 -6.56 3.40
CA ALA A 73 -6.87 -6.20 4.81
C ALA A 73 -5.41 -6.10 5.26
N ILE A 74 -5.13 -5.12 6.13
CA ILE A 74 -3.85 -4.93 6.79
C ILE A 74 -4.06 -4.63 8.26
N THR A 75 -3.17 -5.16 9.12
CA THR A 75 -3.17 -4.85 10.55
C THR A 75 -1.92 -4.04 10.89
N PRO A 76 -2.06 -2.73 11.08
CA PRO A 76 -0.91 -1.89 11.41
C PRO A 76 -0.32 -2.26 12.78
N SER A 77 1.00 -2.21 12.89
CA SER A 77 1.72 -2.53 14.13
C SER A 77 1.73 -1.37 15.14
N SER A 78 1.36 -0.16 14.73
CA SER A 78 1.25 1.02 15.58
C SER A 78 0.18 1.99 15.05
N THR A 79 -0.46 2.72 15.95
CA THR A 79 -1.42 3.79 15.62
C THR A 79 -0.78 5.00 14.94
N SER A 80 0.55 5.19 15.09
CA SER A 80 1.30 6.25 14.42
C SER A 80 1.66 5.91 12.97
N ASN A 81 1.62 4.62 12.60
CA ASN A 81 2.01 4.18 11.28
C ASN A 81 1.00 4.59 10.21
N LYS A 82 1.51 4.76 9.00
CA LYS A 82 0.72 5.15 7.83
C LYS A 82 0.62 3.99 6.87
N ILE A 83 -0.42 3.98 6.05
CA ILE A 83 -0.60 2.99 4.99
C ILE A 83 -0.51 3.68 3.64
N LEU A 84 0.53 3.35 2.87
CA LEU A 84 0.57 3.69 1.45
C LEU A 84 -0.25 2.65 0.71
N ALA A 85 -1.41 3.08 0.21
CA ALA A 85 -2.28 2.24 -0.60
C ALA A 85 -2.15 2.63 -2.07
N MET A 86 -1.89 1.64 -2.93
CA MET A 86 -1.71 1.81 -4.37
C MET A 86 -2.65 0.87 -5.10
N PHE A 87 -3.41 1.41 -6.05
CA PHE A 87 -4.28 0.64 -6.92
C PHE A 87 -3.87 0.85 -8.38
N LEU A 88 -3.63 -0.24 -9.07
CA LEU A 88 -3.35 -0.28 -10.50
C LEU A 88 -4.56 -0.84 -11.25
N CYS A 89 -4.96 -0.16 -12.31
CA CYS A 89 -5.86 -0.65 -13.34
C CYS A 89 -5.18 -0.47 -14.70
N GLN A 90 -5.13 -1.50 -15.51
CA GLN A 90 -4.41 -1.44 -16.79
C GLN A 90 -5.06 -0.48 -17.77
N SER A 91 -6.36 -0.62 -17.99
CA SER A 91 -7.07 0.27 -18.93
C SER A 91 -8.58 0.29 -18.67
N VAL A 92 -9.19 1.35 -19.16
CA VAL A 92 -10.64 1.53 -19.17
C VAL A 92 -11.07 1.80 -20.60
N THR A 93 -12.11 1.11 -21.04
CA THR A 93 -12.76 1.39 -22.34
C THR A 93 -14.12 2.02 -22.08
N THR A 94 -14.34 3.18 -22.68
CA THR A 94 -15.67 3.82 -22.73
C THR A 94 -16.31 3.53 -24.08
N LEU A 95 -17.57 3.12 -24.05
CA LEU A 95 -18.34 2.76 -25.27
C LEU A 95 -19.29 3.87 -25.71
N ALA A 96 -19.20 5.06 -25.13
CA ALA A 96 -19.98 6.21 -25.52
C ALA A 96 -19.23 7.51 -25.25
N ALA A 97 -19.61 8.57 -25.99
CA ALA A 97 -19.08 9.91 -25.77
C ALA A 97 -19.44 10.45 -24.38
N ASN A 98 -18.59 11.33 -23.84
CA ASN A 98 -18.81 12.03 -22.57
C ASN A 98 -19.07 11.10 -21.37
N THR A 99 -18.41 9.92 -21.38
CA THR A 99 -18.48 8.94 -20.31
C THR A 99 -17.19 9.01 -19.50
N SER A 100 -17.30 8.88 -18.20
CA SER A 100 -16.17 8.82 -17.28
C SER A 100 -16.27 7.65 -16.34
N ILE A 101 -15.18 7.35 -15.66
CA ILE A 101 -15.17 6.42 -14.53
C ILE A 101 -14.68 7.14 -13.30
N ASN A 102 -15.42 6.99 -12.21
CA ASN A 102 -14.99 7.37 -10.88
C ASN A 102 -14.44 6.13 -10.18
N VAL A 103 -13.23 6.23 -9.67
CA VAL A 103 -12.57 5.18 -8.89
C VAL A 103 -12.38 5.69 -7.47
N HIS A 104 -12.93 4.99 -6.51
CA HIS A 104 -12.81 5.31 -5.10
C HIS A 104 -12.06 4.21 -4.36
N LEU A 105 -10.99 4.58 -3.69
CA LEU A 105 -10.35 3.73 -2.69
C LEU A 105 -10.99 4.04 -1.34
N ARG A 106 -11.54 3.02 -0.70
CA ARG A 106 -12.23 3.12 0.59
C ARG A 106 -11.48 2.34 1.66
N ARG A 107 -11.45 2.89 2.85
CA ARG A 107 -11.04 2.20 4.06
C ARG A 107 -12.26 1.98 4.93
N SER A 108 -12.63 0.71 5.15
CA SER A 108 -13.80 0.32 5.96
C SER A 108 -15.05 1.14 5.61
N GLY A 109 -15.31 1.32 4.32
CA GLY A 109 -16.46 2.06 3.79
C GLY A 109 -16.28 3.59 3.62
N THR A 110 -15.19 4.17 4.14
CA THR A 110 -14.89 5.61 4.02
C THR A 110 -13.92 5.86 2.87
N ASP A 111 -14.24 6.82 2.01
CA ASP A 111 -13.36 7.21 0.91
C ASP A 111 -12.06 7.85 1.43
N VAL A 112 -10.91 7.26 1.08
CA VAL A 112 -9.57 7.80 1.39
C VAL A 112 -8.87 8.37 0.18
N SER A 113 -9.28 7.97 -1.04
CA SER A 113 -8.82 8.56 -2.29
C SER A 113 -9.87 8.43 -3.37
N LYS A 114 -9.89 9.38 -4.30
CA LYS A 114 -10.83 9.44 -5.42
C LYS A 114 -10.12 9.92 -6.67
N VAL A 115 -10.38 9.24 -7.77
CA VAL A 115 -9.89 9.65 -9.09
C VAL A 115 -11.03 9.56 -10.09
N ASN A 116 -11.11 10.54 -10.96
CA ASN A 116 -12.04 10.56 -12.09
C ASN A 116 -11.22 10.49 -13.38
N TYR A 117 -11.45 9.46 -14.16
CA TYR A 117 -10.91 9.33 -15.50
C TYR A 117 -11.98 9.73 -16.50
N TYR A 118 -11.80 10.87 -17.11
CA TYR A 118 -12.74 11.43 -18.09
C TYR A 118 -12.24 11.19 -19.51
N THR A 119 -13.08 10.61 -20.33
CA THR A 119 -12.82 10.52 -21.77
C THR A 119 -13.64 11.57 -22.49
N ALA A 120 -13.02 12.69 -22.80
CA ALA A 120 -13.64 13.70 -23.65
C ALA A 120 -13.60 13.22 -25.09
N GLN A 121 -14.68 12.60 -25.58
CA GLN A 121 -14.73 12.13 -26.95
C GLN A 121 -16.02 12.45 -27.66
N GLN A 122 -15.86 12.83 -28.91
CA GLN A 122 -16.91 12.93 -29.90
C GLN A 122 -17.00 11.61 -30.68
N GLY A 123 -17.76 10.64 -30.15
CA GLY A 123 -18.15 9.41 -30.85
C GLY A 123 -17.10 8.28 -30.83
N GLY A 124 -17.60 7.07 -30.66
CA GLY A 124 -16.82 5.83 -30.77
C GLY A 124 -16.28 5.27 -29.43
N ASN A 125 -15.82 4.05 -29.50
CA ASN A 125 -15.18 3.36 -28.39
C ASN A 125 -13.77 3.92 -28.17
N GLN A 126 -13.45 4.25 -26.93
CA GLN A 126 -12.10 4.69 -26.57
C GLN A 126 -11.56 3.86 -25.41
N THR A 127 -10.37 3.31 -25.61
CA THR A 127 -9.59 2.69 -24.54
C THR A 127 -8.49 3.65 -24.11
N VAL A 128 -8.47 3.96 -22.83
CA VAL A 128 -7.43 4.78 -22.22
C VAL A 128 -6.65 3.97 -21.20
N PRO A 129 -5.31 4.09 -21.21
CA PRO A 129 -4.53 3.51 -20.11
C PRO A 129 -4.89 4.26 -18.83
N VAL A 130 -5.10 3.51 -17.77
CA VAL A 130 -5.36 4.07 -16.43
C VAL A 130 -4.09 3.90 -15.62
N GLY A 131 -3.63 4.97 -15.06
CA GLY A 131 -2.43 4.94 -14.23
C GLY A 131 -2.69 4.34 -12.84
N THR A 132 -1.70 4.45 -12.01
CA THR A 132 -1.78 4.05 -10.60
C THR A 132 -2.45 5.15 -9.79
N MET A 133 -3.48 4.81 -9.03
CA MET A 133 -3.99 5.63 -7.95
C MET A 133 -3.23 5.29 -6.67
N HIS A 134 -2.77 6.29 -5.92
CA HIS A 134 -2.10 6.07 -4.65
C HIS A 134 -2.52 7.10 -3.61
N THR A 135 -2.44 6.73 -2.35
CA THR A 135 -2.68 7.61 -1.22
C THR A 135 -1.90 7.14 0.00
N LEU A 136 -1.43 8.09 0.79
CA LEU A 136 -0.85 7.82 2.10
C LEU A 136 -1.90 8.13 3.16
N ASP A 137 -2.46 7.08 3.74
CA ASP A 137 -3.52 7.16 4.73
C ASP A 137 -2.97 7.02 6.15
N SER A 138 -3.66 7.62 7.12
CA SER A 138 -3.33 7.56 8.55
C SER A 138 -4.51 6.95 9.32
N PRO A 139 -4.59 5.61 9.38
CA PRO A 139 -5.75 4.93 9.97
C PRO A 139 -5.86 5.05 11.47
N ALA A 140 -4.77 5.36 12.17
CA ALA A 140 -4.68 5.44 13.64
C ALA A 140 -5.22 4.17 14.35
N ALA A 141 -4.97 2.99 13.79
CA ALA A 141 -5.48 1.71 14.26
C ALA A 141 -4.37 0.67 14.39
N THR A 142 -4.58 -0.30 15.27
CA THR A 142 -3.77 -1.53 15.41
C THR A 142 -4.61 -2.79 15.22
N THR A 143 -5.87 -2.62 14.84
CA THR A 143 -6.77 -3.71 14.43
C THR A 143 -6.78 -3.83 12.91
N ALA A 144 -7.23 -4.98 12.41
CA ALA A 144 -7.36 -5.19 10.98
C ALA A 144 -8.30 -4.15 10.34
N ILE A 145 -7.83 -3.50 9.29
CA ILE A 145 -8.56 -2.55 8.48
C ILE A 145 -8.56 -3.02 7.03
N THR A 146 -9.68 -2.85 6.35
CA THR A 146 -9.84 -3.30 4.97
C THR A 146 -9.88 -2.11 4.03
N TYR A 147 -9.05 -2.17 2.97
CA TYR A 147 -9.11 -1.27 1.84
C TYR A 147 -9.81 -1.97 0.68
N GLU A 148 -10.71 -1.25 0.02
CA GLU A 148 -11.53 -1.76 -1.06
C GLU A 148 -11.61 -0.74 -2.18
N VAL A 149 -11.70 -1.23 -3.42
CA VAL A 149 -11.84 -0.37 -4.60
C VAL A 149 -13.25 -0.45 -5.14
N PHE A 150 -13.90 0.70 -5.20
CA PHE A 150 -15.21 0.89 -5.79
C PHE A 150 -15.12 1.72 -7.06
N VAL A 151 -15.99 1.44 -7.98
CA VAL A 151 -16.06 2.13 -9.26
C VAL A 151 -17.49 2.50 -9.60
N GLN A 152 -17.63 3.59 -10.35
CA GLN A 152 -18.91 4.12 -10.80
C GLN A 152 -18.74 4.66 -12.21
N ARG A 153 -19.71 4.41 -13.08
CA ARG A 153 -19.80 5.15 -14.33
C ARG A 153 -20.21 6.59 -14.03
N GLY A 154 -19.44 7.54 -14.53
CA GLY A 154 -19.81 8.96 -14.59
C GLY A 154 -20.34 9.31 -15.98
N GLY A 155 -20.87 10.53 -16.11
CA GLY A 155 -21.44 11.03 -17.37
C GLY A 155 -22.89 10.60 -17.59
N VAL A 156 -23.42 10.93 -18.76
CA VAL A 156 -24.87 10.90 -19.03
C VAL A 156 -25.39 9.55 -19.50
N ALA A 157 -24.61 8.74 -20.24
CA ALA A 157 -25.03 7.44 -20.77
C ALA A 157 -23.83 6.61 -21.22
N GLY A 158 -24.09 5.37 -21.58
CA GLY A 158 -23.09 4.45 -22.14
C GLY A 158 -22.58 3.41 -21.16
N THR A 159 -21.61 2.64 -21.62
CA THR A 159 -20.97 1.60 -20.85
C THR A 159 -19.50 1.92 -20.66
N VAL A 160 -18.99 1.64 -19.48
CA VAL A 160 -17.54 1.68 -19.19
C VAL A 160 -17.11 0.25 -18.85
N GLN A 161 -16.03 -0.18 -19.48
CA GLN A 161 -15.42 -1.47 -19.19
C GLN A 161 -14.07 -1.25 -18.53
N ILE A 162 -13.82 -1.98 -17.45
CA ILE A 162 -12.51 -2.06 -16.81
C ILE A 162 -11.82 -3.30 -17.35
N ASN A 163 -10.65 -3.12 -17.94
CA ASN A 163 -9.91 -4.18 -18.60
C ASN A 163 -8.53 -4.41 -17.98
N GLY A 164 -8.04 -5.63 -18.17
CA GLY A 164 -6.70 -6.02 -17.74
C GLY A 164 -6.59 -6.39 -16.28
N PRO A 165 -5.39 -6.69 -15.81
CA PRO A 165 -5.16 -6.98 -14.41
C PRO A 165 -5.43 -5.77 -13.53
N LEU A 166 -6.01 -6.06 -12.36
CA LEU A 166 -6.12 -5.11 -11.25
C LEU A 166 -5.11 -5.53 -10.18
N GLU A 167 -4.52 -4.56 -9.51
CA GLU A 167 -3.63 -4.83 -8.39
C GLU A 167 -3.85 -3.79 -7.29
N LEU A 168 -4.05 -4.26 -6.07
CA LEU A 168 -4.10 -3.44 -4.87
C LEU A 168 -2.92 -3.82 -3.97
N THR A 169 -2.04 -2.85 -3.72
CA THR A 169 -0.89 -3.01 -2.85
C THR A 169 -1.01 -2.08 -1.64
N LEU A 170 -0.78 -2.62 -0.47
CA LEU A 170 -0.71 -1.88 0.80
C LEU A 170 0.68 -2.01 1.39
N MET A 171 1.26 -0.88 1.80
CA MET A 171 2.55 -0.83 2.50
C MET A 171 2.36 -0.10 3.82
N GLU A 172 2.71 -0.74 4.92
CA GLU A 172 2.79 -0.07 6.22
C GLU A 172 4.11 0.68 6.32
N ILE A 173 4.02 1.98 6.56
CA ILE A 173 5.14 2.90 6.73
C ILE A 173 5.21 3.31 8.19
N LYS A 174 6.37 3.14 8.81
CA LYS A 174 6.60 3.53 10.21
C LYS A 174 6.44 5.04 10.38
N GLY A 175 5.59 5.44 11.32
CA GLY A 175 5.42 6.83 11.77
C GLY A 175 6.40 7.23 12.86
#